data_194cc63255e5a3dccb58892d7e16ae9b
#
_entry.id   194cc63255e5a3dccb58892d7e16ae9b
#
_cell.length_a   1.000
_cell.length_b   1.000
_cell.length_c   1.000
_cell.angle_alpha   90.00
_cell.angle_beta   90.00
_cell.angle_gamma   90.00
#
_symmetry.space_group_name_H-M   'P 1'
#
loop_
_entity.id
_entity.type
_entity.pdbx_description
1 polymer ?
#
loop_
_entity_poly.entity_id
_entity_poly.type
_entity_poly.pdbx_seq_one_letter_code
_entity_poly.pdbx_strand_id
1 'polypeptide(L)'
;MSEEIVFDPAAEDGADFADLLQARCPEMQVLTGTVGSTSSRERSHSEIQIVIPGERAVAEIVYRTPEGSVRRQGVSERQISIIPAGQPHQLLCARGTDLTVVRITSDLLKRIARESGMRAVEVVGQYGTFDPVIWHLGRAVRAELRRHRQLDGTYLHSVAVVLTRHLLSTYVTAVLTHENGGLPRFKLRRAIEYIHEHMAGDISFRDVAAHVRMSAYHFARMFKQSTGVSPHDYIVRCRMERAKALLAEARLPISDVAFEVGYKSQSHFTTCFGRLMGVTPGAFRAGR
;
A
#
# COMPACT_ATOMS: atom_id res chain seq x y z
N MET A 1 -1.66 43.00 -1.78
CA MET A 1 -2.44 42.28 -2.79
C MET A 1 -1.70 40.95 -3.04
N SER A 2 -2.11 39.91 -2.34
CA SER A 2 -1.57 38.58 -2.53
C SER A 2 -2.43 37.92 -3.60
N GLU A 3 -1.86 37.61 -4.75
CA GLU A 3 -2.51 36.79 -5.76
C GLU A 3 -2.84 35.43 -5.15
N GLU A 4 -4.12 35.21 -4.89
CA GLU A 4 -4.64 33.86 -4.70
C GLU A 4 -4.42 33.09 -6.01
N ILE A 5 -3.41 32.25 -6.04
CA ILE A 5 -3.26 31.25 -7.10
C ILE A 5 -4.47 30.32 -6.95
N VAL A 6 -5.49 30.54 -7.75
CA VAL A 6 -6.61 29.60 -7.93
C VAL A 6 -6.03 28.34 -8.55
N PHE A 7 -5.76 27.38 -7.69
CA PHE A 7 -5.27 26.08 -8.08
C PHE A 7 -6.45 25.30 -8.70
N ASP A 8 -6.36 24.97 -9.98
CA ASP A 8 -7.32 24.09 -10.65
C ASP A 8 -6.91 22.61 -10.42
N PRO A 9 -7.52 21.92 -9.44
CA PRO A 9 -7.17 20.53 -9.12
C PRO A 9 -7.55 19.54 -10.23
N ALA A 10 -8.49 19.92 -11.11
CA ALA A 10 -8.89 19.10 -12.24
C ALA A 10 -7.80 19.06 -13.34
N ALA A 11 -7.01 20.13 -13.46
CA ALA A 11 -5.95 20.22 -14.47
C ALA A 11 -4.75 19.33 -14.15
N GLU A 12 -4.43 19.08 -12.88
CA GLU A 12 -3.28 18.26 -12.50
C GLU A 12 -3.58 16.76 -12.39
N ASP A 13 -4.79 16.37 -11.98
CA ASP A 13 -5.12 14.94 -11.81
C ASP A 13 -5.77 14.29 -13.02
N GLY A 14 -6.38 15.07 -13.94
CA GLY A 14 -7.12 14.56 -15.11
C GLY A 14 -8.23 13.57 -14.73
N ALA A 15 -8.57 13.49 -13.46
CA ALA A 15 -9.73 12.79 -12.97
C ALA A 15 -10.88 13.79 -12.92
N ASP A 16 -11.94 13.51 -13.65
CA ASP A 16 -13.16 14.31 -13.65
C ASP A 16 -13.98 13.95 -12.41
N PHE A 17 -13.80 14.71 -11.34
CA PHE A 17 -14.57 14.54 -10.11
C PHE A 17 -15.88 15.30 -10.19
N ALA A 18 -17.00 14.59 -10.07
CA ALA A 18 -18.33 15.20 -10.04
C ALA A 18 -18.61 15.99 -8.76
N ASP A 19 -18.11 15.52 -7.60
CA ASP A 19 -18.35 16.09 -6.26
C ASP A 19 -17.05 16.31 -5.52
N LEU A 20 -16.10 17.02 -6.12
CA LEU A 20 -14.77 17.20 -5.54
C LEU A 20 -14.84 17.99 -4.24
N LEU A 21 -14.37 17.38 -3.17
CA LEU A 21 -14.04 18.01 -1.91
C LEU A 21 -12.54 17.93 -1.71
N GLN A 22 -11.95 19.02 -1.24
CA GLN A 22 -10.52 19.07 -0.99
C GLN A 22 -10.20 19.73 0.35
N ALA A 23 -9.12 19.29 0.95
CA ALA A 23 -8.51 19.93 2.10
C ALA A 23 -6.99 19.88 1.96
N ARG A 24 -6.31 20.90 2.43
CA ARG A 24 -4.86 21.06 2.30
C ARG A 24 -4.24 21.68 3.55
N CYS A 25 -3.08 21.17 3.92
CA CYS A 25 -2.10 21.83 4.80
C CYS A 25 -0.72 21.80 4.10
N PRO A 26 0.31 22.44 4.65
CA PRO A 26 1.64 22.48 4.01
C PRO A 26 2.22 21.10 3.69
N GLU A 27 1.90 20.09 4.45
CA GLU A 27 2.48 18.76 4.32
C GLU A 27 1.58 17.72 3.66
N MET A 28 0.27 18.01 3.54
CA MET A 28 -0.69 17.02 3.01
C MET A 28 -1.82 17.68 2.24
N GLN A 29 -2.23 17.03 1.15
CA GLN A 29 -3.46 17.33 0.43
C GLN A 29 -4.38 16.10 0.43
N VAL A 30 -5.67 16.33 0.58
CA VAL A 30 -6.71 15.31 0.46
C VAL A 30 -7.69 15.75 -0.60
N LEU A 31 -7.95 14.87 -1.55
CA LEU A 31 -8.96 15.01 -2.59
C LEU A 31 -9.96 13.86 -2.44
N THR A 32 -11.24 14.12 -2.40
CA THR A 32 -12.26 13.07 -2.33
C THR A 32 -13.48 13.44 -3.16
N GLY A 33 -14.05 12.46 -3.83
CA GLY A 33 -15.23 12.66 -4.66
C GLY A 33 -15.57 11.45 -5.49
N THR A 34 -16.62 11.59 -6.28
CA THR A 34 -17.04 10.59 -7.26
C THR A 34 -16.39 10.90 -8.60
N VAL A 35 -15.65 9.95 -9.13
CA VAL A 35 -14.94 10.11 -10.41
C VAL A 35 -15.82 9.61 -11.54
N GLY A 36 -15.92 10.41 -12.61
CA GLY A 36 -16.49 9.98 -13.90
C GLY A 36 -15.69 8.83 -14.52
N SER A 37 -16.18 8.28 -15.62
CA SER A 37 -15.35 7.34 -16.40
C SER A 37 -14.15 8.10 -16.95
N THR A 38 -12.98 7.80 -16.40
CA THR A 38 -11.76 8.51 -16.78
C THR A 38 -10.59 7.57 -16.95
N SER A 39 -9.76 7.92 -17.92
CA SER A 39 -8.42 7.36 -18.10
C SER A 39 -7.45 8.54 -17.95
N SER A 40 -6.82 8.65 -16.79
CA SER A 40 -5.78 9.67 -16.65
C SER A 40 -4.62 9.39 -17.62
N ARG A 41 -3.89 10.43 -18.02
CA ARG A 41 -2.61 10.21 -18.71
C ARG A 41 -1.58 9.68 -17.73
N GLU A 42 -0.53 9.01 -18.23
CA GLU A 42 0.62 8.62 -17.39
C GLU A 42 1.25 9.86 -16.76
N ARG A 43 1.43 9.84 -15.45
CA ARG A 43 1.92 10.96 -14.64
C ARG A 43 2.85 10.49 -13.54
N SER A 44 3.67 11.39 -13.05
CA SER A 44 4.41 11.24 -11.82
C SER A 44 4.22 12.48 -10.96
N HIS A 45 4.16 12.30 -9.65
CA HIS A 45 4.06 13.39 -8.68
C HIS A 45 5.32 13.46 -7.82
N SER A 46 5.67 14.65 -7.36
CA SER A 46 6.78 14.86 -6.41
C SER A 46 6.45 14.38 -4.99
N GLU A 47 5.19 14.06 -4.75
CA GLU A 47 4.62 13.65 -3.47
C GLU A 47 4.31 12.16 -3.47
N ILE A 48 4.23 11.57 -2.27
CA ILE A 48 3.70 10.22 -2.10
C ILE A 48 2.19 10.29 -2.24
N GLN A 49 1.62 9.46 -3.10
CA GLN A 49 0.19 9.41 -3.31
C GLN A 49 -0.39 8.12 -2.73
N ILE A 50 -1.46 8.25 -1.94
CA ILE A 50 -2.22 7.12 -1.41
C ILE A 50 -3.61 7.18 -2.02
N VAL A 51 -4.00 6.12 -2.75
CA VAL A 51 -5.33 5.98 -3.34
C VAL A 51 -6.15 5.06 -2.45
N ILE A 52 -7.26 5.57 -1.94
CA ILE A 52 -8.16 4.88 -1.02
C ILE A 52 -9.54 4.79 -1.69
N PRO A 53 -9.97 3.61 -2.15
CA PRO A 53 -11.27 3.44 -2.77
C PRO A 53 -12.40 3.58 -1.74
N GLY A 54 -13.51 4.13 -2.17
CA GLY A 54 -14.76 4.13 -1.42
C GLY A 54 -15.52 2.81 -1.55
N GLU A 55 -16.70 2.78 -0.98
CA GLU A 55 -17.64 1.68 -1.18
C GLU A 55 -18.05 1.61 -2.67
N ARG A 56 -18.03 0.42 -3.26
CA ARG A 56 -18.32 0.16 -4.69
C ARG A 56 -17.31 0.75 -5.68
N ALA A 57 -16.12 1.10 -5.23
CA ALA A 57 -15.08 1.58 -6.13
C ALA A 57 -14.59 0.46 -7.05
N VAL A 58 -14.49 0.78 -8.35
CA VAL A 58 -13.85 -0.07 -9.35
C VAL A 58 -12.83 0.80 -10.09
N ALA A 59 -11.56 0.56 -9.78
CA ALA A 59 -10.46 1.29 -10.39
C ALA A 59 -9.30 0.35 -10.68
N GLU A 60 -8.44 0.73 -11.62
CA GLU A 60 -7.18 0.08 -11.90
C GLU A 60 -6.06 1.11 -11.82
N ILE A 61 -4.93 0.71 -11.26
CA ILE A 61 -3.69 1.46 -11.34
C ILE A 61 -2.76 0.76 -12.32
N VAL A 62 -2.35 1.50 -13.34
CA VAL A 62 -1.33 1.08 -14.30
C VAL A 62 -0.03 1.77 -13.92
N TYR A 63 1.03 1.02 -13.72
CA TYR A 63 2.33 1.56 -13.31
C TYR A 63 3.49 0.84 -13.99
N ARG A 64 4.64 1.48 -14.05
CA ARG A 64 5.87 0.87 -14.55
C ARG A 64 6.70 0.31 -13.41
N THR A 65 7.17 -0.90 -13.57
CA THR A 65 8.16 -1.47 -12.65
C THR A 65 9.53 -0.81 -12.88
N PRO A 66 10.47 -0.89 -11.93
CA PRO A 66 11.84 -0.39 -12.14
C PRO A 66 12.54 -0.99 -13.35
N GLU A 67 12.13 -2.19 -13.77
CA GLU A 67 12.63 -2.89 -14.95
C GLU A 67 11.98 -2.39 -16.27
N GLY A 68 11.06 -1.41 -16.20
CA GLY A 68 10.35 -0.84 -17.34
C GLY A 68 9.08 -1.58 -17.78
N SER A 69 8.74 -2.71 -17.16
CA SER A 69 7.52 -3.45 -17.47
C SER A 69 6.28 -2.71 -16.98
N VAL A 70 5.21 -2.73 -17.78
CA VAL A 70 3.92 -2.16 -17.40
C VAL A 70 3.10 -3.20 -16.65
N ARG A 71 2.61 -2.83 -15.47
CA ARG A 71 1.73 -3.65 -14.64
C ARG A 71 0.38 -2.97 -14.48
N ARG A 72 -0.67 -3.79 -14.35
CA ARG A 72 -2.03 -3.33 -14.03
C ARG A 72 -2.49 -4.00 -12.75
N GLN A 73 -3.03 -3.22 -11.84
CA GLN A 73 -3.56 -3.71 -10.57
C GLN A 73 -4.95 -3.15 -10.33
N GLY A 74 -5.93 -4.03 -10.27
CA GLY A 74 -7.28 -3.66 -9.84
C GLY A 74 -7.28 -3.22 -8.38
N VAL A 75 -8.04 -2.18 -8.08
CA VAL A 75 -8.22 -1.65 -6.74
C VAL A 75 -9.72 -1.64 -6.45
N SER A 76 -10.13 -2.39 -5.46
CA SER A 76 -11.50 -2.50 -5.02
C SER A 76 -11.65 -2.08 -3.55
N GLU A 77 -12.86 -2.16 -3.03
CA GLU A 77 -13.15 -1.82 -1.64
C GLU A 77 -12.13 -2.38 -0.64
N ARG A 78 -11.70 -1.57 0.30
CA ARG A 78 -10.68 -1.86 1.35
C ARG A 78 -9.25 -2.09 0.84
N GLN A 79 -9.03 -2.11 -0.45
CA GLN A 79 -7.68 -2.17 -1.01
C GLN A 79 -7.17 -0.76 -1.25
N ILE A 80 -6.01 -0.46 -0.72
CA ILE A 80 -5.35 0.82 -0.93
C ILE A 80 -4.18 0.67 -1.90
N SER A 81 -3.75 1.77 -2.47
CA SER A 81 -2.50 1.79 -3.21
C SER A 81 -1.62 2.95 -2.75
N ILE A 82 -0.35 2.66 -2.57
CA ILE A 82 0.68 3.63 -2.17
C ILE A 82 1.62 3.79 -3.35
N ILE A 83 1.66 4.98 -3.91
CA ILE A 83 2.46 5.32 -5.08
C ILE A 83 3.60 6.21 -4.62
N PRO A 84 4.86 5.78 -4.77
CA PRO A 84 6.02 6.58 -4.40
C PRO A 84 6.14 7.87 -5.19
N ALA A 85 6.79 8.87 -4.62
CA ALA A 85 7.15 10.09 -5.33
C ALA A 85 8.00 9.75 -6.56
N GLY A 86 7.71 10.42 -7.68
CA GLY A 86 8.39 10.20 -8.96
C GLY A 86 7.97 8.93 -9.73
N GLN A 87 7.08 8.11 -9.19
CA GLN A 87 6.62 6.87 -9.85
C GLN A 87 5.62 7.17 -10.96
N PRO A 88 5.93 6.88 -12.25
CA PRO A 88 4.95 7.02 -13.33
C PRO A 88 3.79 6.05 -13.15
N HIS A 89 2.58 6.56 -13.24
CA HIS A 89 1.36 5.76 -13.12
C HIS A 89 0.17 6.39 -13.84
N GLN A 90 -0.86 5.57 -14.06
CA GLN A 90 -2.18 5.98 -14.53
C GLN A 90 -3.24 5.46 -13.58
N LEU A 91 -4.29 6.22 -13.37
CA LEU A 91 -5.49 5.79 -12.67
C LEU A 91 -6.63 5.65 -13.69
N LEU A 92 -7.19 4.45 -13.79
CA LEU A 92 -8.32 4.13 -14.65
C LEU A 92 -9.52 3.88 -13.74
N CYS A 93 -10.58 4.67 -13.89
CA CYS A 93 -11.77 4.57 -13.06
C CYS A 93 -12.99 4.25 -13.91
N ALA A 94 -13.82 3.33 -13.45
CA ALA A 94 -15.16 3.15 -13.97
C ALA A 94 -16.03 4.37 -13.52
N ARG A 95 -17.08 4.65 -14.30
CA ARG A 95 -18.00 5.75 -13.98
C ARG A 95 -18.65 5.55 -12.60
N GLY A 96 -18.68 6.61 -11.81
CA GLY A 96 -19.27 6.59 -10.48
C GLY A 96 -18.35 5.99 -9.40
N THR A 97 -17.07 5.84 -9.71
CA THR A 97 -16.08 5.37 -8.73
C THR A 97 -15.81 6.44 -7.66
N ASP A 98 -15.99 6.07 -6.41
CA ASP A 98 -15.77 6.92 -5.26
C ASP A 98 -14.34 6.74 -4.75
N LEU A 99 -13.56 7.81 -4.75
CA LEU A 99 -12.15 7.77 -4.38
C LEU A 99 -11.79 8.85 -3.36
N THR A 100 -10.80 8.54 -2.55
CA THR A 100 -10.04 9.50 -1.77
C THR A 100 -8.57 9.37 -2.12
N VAL A 101 -7.97 10.46 -2.52
CA VAL A 101 -6.54 10.56 -2.83
C VAL A 101 -5.89 11.42 -1.76
N VAL A 102 -4.88 10.88 -1.10
CA VAL A 102 -4.07 11.59 -0.11
C VAL A 102 -2.67 11.74 -0.68
N ARG A 103 -2.18 12.98 -0.71
CA ARG A 103 -0.81 13.30 -1.10
C ARG A 103 -0.03 13.77 0.11
N ILE A 104 1.15 13.22 0.32
CA ILE A 104 2.04 13.57 1.42
C ILE A 104 3.35 14.05 0.84
N THR A 105 3.81 15.21 1.28
CA THR A 105 5.06 15.79 0.77
C THR A 105 6.27 14.94 1.16
N SER A 106 7.23 14.86 0.25
CA SER A 106 8.50 14.18 0.50
C SER A 106 9.27 14.81 1.67
N ASP A 107 9.05 16.09 1.95
CA ASP A 107 9.72 16.80 3.04
C ASP A 107 9.20 16.38 4.42
N LEU A 108 7.89 16.16 4.58
CA LEU A 108 7.34 15.58 5.80
C LEU A 108 7.93 14.19 6.06
N LEU A 109 7.95 13.33 5.02
CA LEU A 109 8.53 12.00 5.15
C LEU A 109 10.00 12.06 5.59
N LYS A 110 10.82 12.90 4.94
CA LYS A 110 12.24 13.07 5.28
C LYS A 110 12.44 13.64 6.69
N ARG A 111 11.58 14.56 7.12
CA ARG A 111 11.64 15.16 8.47
C ARG A 111 11.36 14.11 9.53
N ILE A 112 10.25 13.38 9.44
CA ILE A 112 9.88 12.34 10.40
C ILE A 112 10.85 11.16 10.38
N ALA A 113 11.39 10.81 9.21
CA ALA A 113 12.44 9.80 9.10
C ALA A 113 13.70 10.18 9.89
N ARG A 114 14.15 11.43 9.74
CA ARG A 114 15.32 11.95 10.51
C ARG A 114 15.07 11.96 12.01
N GLU A 115 13.88 12.39 12.46
CA GLU A 115 13.46 12.33 13.86
C GLU A 115 13.48 10.90 14.41
N SER A 116 13.24 9.91 13.54
CA SER A 116 13.27 8.48 13.86
C SER A 116 14.65 7.83 13.67
N GLY A 117 15.70 8.64 13.44
CA GLY A 117 17.08 8.16 13.25
C GLY A 117 17.36 7.53 11.87
N MET A 118 16.45 7.69 10.91
CA MET A 118 16.63 7.17 9.55
C MET A 118 17.33 8.22 8.68
N ARG A 119 18.41 7.85 8.00
CA ARG A 119 19.19 8.81 7.19
C ARG A 119 18.68 8.97 5.76
N ALA A 120 18.16 7.89 5.18
CA ALA A 120 17.53 7.91 3.87
C ALA A 120 16.40 6.90 3.83
N VAL A 121 15.29 7.29 3.22
CA VAL A 121 14.08 6.48 3.15
C VAL A 121 13.53 6.48 1.74
N GLU A 122 13.08 5.32 1.30
CA GLU A 122 12.37 5.16 0.04
C GLU A 122 11.10 4.39 0.30
N VAL A 123 9.98 4.96 -0.10
CA VAL A 123 8.68 4.30 0.01
C VAL A 123 8.59 3.22 -1.05
N VAL A 124 8.24 2.01 -0.64
CA VAL A 124 7.99 0.89 -1.55
C VAL A 124 6.55 0.97 -2.03
N GLY A 125 6.36 1.08 -3.33
CA GLY A 125 5.03 1.10 -3.94
C GLY A 125 4.22 -0.15 -3.57
N GLN A 126 2.97 0.06 -3.20
CA GLN A 126 2.00 -1.00 -2.93
C GLN A 126 0.76 -0.75 -3.76
N TYR A 127 0.23 -1.79 -4.36
CA TYR A 127 -0.88 -1.67 -5.29
C TYR A 127 -1.93 -2.72 -4.97
N GLY A 128 -3.13 -2.28 -4.60
CA GLY A 128 -4.23 -3.17 -4.23
C GLY A 128 -4.01 -3.94 -2.92
N THR A 129 -3.28 -3.36 -1.97
CA THR A 129 -3.02 -3.97 -0.66
C THR A 129 -4.09 -3.58 0.37
N PHE A 130 -4.28 -4.41 1.39
CA PHE A 130 -5.14 -4.09 2.51
C PHE A 130 -4.31 -3.55 3.68
N ASP A 131 -4.58 -2.30 4.04
CA ASP A 131 -4.01 -1.67 5.24
C ASP A 131 -5.14 -1.03 6.05
N PRO A 132 -5.50 -1.63 7.20
CA PRO A 132 -6.61 -1.13 8.01
C PRO A 132 -6.36 0.27 8.57
N VAL A 133 -5.11 0.63 8.89
CA VAL A 133 -4.78 1.95 9.44
C VAL A 133 -5.01 3.03 8.40
N ILE A 134 -4.43 2.88 7.22
CA ILE A 134 -4.58 3.85 6.13
C ILE A 134 -6.05 3.93 5.69
N TRP A 135 -6.70 2.76 5.55
CA TRP A 135 -8.08 2.71 5.10
C TRP A 135 -9.04 3.41 6.07
N HIS A 136 -8.94 3.14 7.39
CA HIS A 136 -9.79 3.77 8.39
C HIS A 136 -9.52 5.27 8.55
N LEU A 137 -8.25 5.70 8.53
CA LEU A 137 -7.90 7.11 8.56
C LEU A 137 -8.42 7.86 7.33
N GLY A 138 -8.28 7.29 6.14
CA GLY A 138 -8.82 7.88 4.92
C GLY A 138 -10.34 8.03 4.96
N ARG A 139 -11.06 7.03 5.49
CA ARG A 139 -12.51 7.11 5.68
C ARG A 139 -12.91 8.18 6.71
N ALA A 140 -12.17 8.29 7.80
CA ALA A 140 -12.43 9.30 8.82
C ALA A 140 -12.26 10.72 8.25
N VAL A 141 -11.14 10.99 7.57
CA VAL A 141 -10.88 12.28 6.92
C VAL A 141 -11.96 12.61 5.89
N ARG A 142 -12.35 11.64 5.08
CA ARG A 142 -13.42 11.80 4.09
C ARG A 142 -14.77 12.13 4.75
N ALA A 143 -15.13 11.44 5.83
CA ALA A 143 -16.37 11.68 6.55
C ALA A 143 -16.41 13.10 7.12
N GLU A 144 -15.32 13.54 7.74
CA GLU A 144 -15.19 14.89 8.28
C GLU A 144 -15.24 15.95 7.18
N LEU A 145 -14.55 15.73 6.06
CA LEU A 145 -14.55 16.66 4.92
C LEU A 145 -15.94 16.77 4.26
N ARG A 146 -16.70 15.67 4.20
CA ARG A 146 -18.09 15.69 3.73
C ARG A 146 -19.01 16.44 4.65
N ARG A 147 -18.79 16.33 5.98
CA ARG A 147 -19.62 17.01 7.00
C ARG A 147 -19.37 18.49 7.06
N HIS A 148 -18.11 18.90 7.08
CA HIS A 148 -17.70 20.27 7.37
C HIS A 148 -17.27 21.08 6.15
N ARG A 149 -17.09 20.46 4.98
CA ARG A 149 -16.61 21.05 3.73
C ARG A 149 -15.20 21.66 3.80
N GLN A 150 -14.72 21.91 5.00
CA GLN A 150 -13.36 22.36 5.31
C GLN A 150 -12.83 21.58 6.51
N LEU A 151 -11.54 21.37 6.56
CA LEU A 151 -10.85 20.77 7.69
C LEU A 151 -9.82 21.73 8.25
N ASP A 152 -9.73 21.76 9.58
CA ASP A 152 -8.69 22.55 10.25
C ASP A 152 -7.29 22.02 9.89
N GLY A 153 -6.35 22.96 9.69
CA GLY A 153 -4.98 22.66 9.33
C GLY A 153 -4.26 21.80 10.39
N THR A 154 -4.58 21.99 11.67
CA THR A 154 -4.01 21.20 12.78
C THR A 154 -4.48 19.76 12.73
N TYR A 155 -5.76 19.54 12.42
CA TYR A 155 -6.31 18.19 12.22
C TYR A 155 -5.60 17.49 11.05
N LEU A 156 -5.50 18.15 9.90
CA LEU A 156 -4.82 17.62 8.72
C LEU A 156 -3.35 17.32 8.99
N HIS A 157 -2.64 18.21 9.68
CA HIS A 157 -1.26 18.00 10.08
C HIS A 157 -1.12 16.76 10.96
N SER A 158 -2.00 16.58 11.95
CA SER A 158 -1.98 15.41 12.83
C SER A 158 -2.18 14.11 12.05
N VAL A 159 -3.13 14.09 11.13
CA VAL A 159 -3.36 12.94 10.23
C VAL A 159 -2.14 12.68 9.35
N ALA A 160 -1.54 13.73 8.78
CA ALA A 160 -0.34 13.60 7.95
C ALA A 160 0.83 12.97 8.72
N VAL A 161 1.06 13.39 9.98
CA VAL A 161 2.10 12.82 10.84
C VAL A 161 1.83 11.36 11.14
N VAL A 162 0.59 10.99 11.51
CA VAL A 162 0.22 9.60 11.79
C VAL A 162 0.41 8.72 10.56
N LEU A 163 -0.12 9.14 9.40
CA LEU A 163 0.06 8.41 8.14
C LEU A 163 1.54 8.26 7.78
N THR A 164 2.32 9.33 7.91
CA THR A 164 3.75 9.29 7.58
C THR A 164 4.51 8.35 8.50
N ARG A 165 4.24 8.36 9.82
CA ARG A 165 4.85 7.41 10.75
C ARG A 165 4.47 5.97 10.43
N HIS A 166 3.21 5.74 10.05
CA HIS A 166 2.75 4.41 9.63
C HIS A 166 3.44 3.97 8.32
N LEU A 167 3.55 4.86 7.32
CA LEU A 167 4.31 4.59 6.09
C LEU A 167 5.77 4.23 6.39
N LEU A 168 6.43 4.99 7.25
CA LEU A 168 7.83 4.74 7.64
C LEU A 168 8.02 3.40 8.35
N SER A 169 7.07 2.99 9.18
CA SER A 169 7.15 1.73 9.91
C SER A 169 6.83 0.50 9.06
N THR A 170 6.03 0.66 7.99
CA THR A 170 5.42 -0.47 7.28
C THR A 170 5.91 -0.58 5.83
N TYR A 171 6.10 0.54 5.13
CA TYR A 171 6.29 0.58 3.68
C TYR A 171 7.59 1.23 3.23
N VAL A 172 8.48 1.53 4.15
CA VAL A 172 9.75 2.12 3.79
C VAL A 172 10.84 1.07 3.82
N THR A 173 11.62 1.04 2.75
CA THR A 173 12.95 0.48 2.81
C THR A 173 13.86 1.58 3.34
N ALA A 174 14.26 1.48 4.61
CA ALA A 174 15.32 2.33 5.12
C ALA A 174 16.57 2.08 4.26
N VAL A 175 17.05 3.12 3.60
CA VAL A 175 18.39 3.08 3.01
C VAL A 175 19.35 3.19 4.18
N LEU A 176 19.54 2.08 4.86
CA LEU A 176 20.65 1.95 5.77
C LEU A 176 21.90 1.99 4.88
N THR A 177 22.58 3.13 4.88
CA THR A 177 23.95 3.17 4.44
C THR A 177 24.71 2.03 5.14
N HIS A 178 25.62 1.39 4.47
CA HIS A 178 26.34 0.16 4.84
C HIS A 178 26.87 0.04 6.28
N GLU A 179 26.63 1.00 7.15
CA GLU A 179 27.10 0.99 8.54
C GLU A 179 26.22 0.20 9.53
N ASN A 180 24.99 -0.19 9.18
CA ASN A 180 24.06 -0.90 10.08
C ASN A 180 23.51 -2.24 9.58
N GLY A 181 24.11 -2.87 8.59
CA GLY A 181 24.08 -4.31 8.46
C GLY A 181 22.81 -4.97 7.89
N GLY A 182 21.91 -4.29 7.15
CA GLY A 182 20.79 -4.91 6.44
C GLY A 182 21.17 -5.53 5.08
N LEU A 183 20.23 -6.20 4.39
CA LEU A 183 20.43 -6.72 3.04
C LEU A 183 20.70 -5.58 2.06
N PRO A 184 21.66 -5.73 1.14
CA PRO A 184 21.79 -4.83 -0.02
C PRO A 184 20.46 -4.74 -0.77
N ARG A 185 20.09 -3.53 -1.22
CA ARG A 185 18.78 -3.26 -1.86
C ARG A 185 18.43 -4.25 -2.96
N PHE A 186 19.39 -4.53 -3.84
CA PHE A 186 19.17 -5.47 -4.95
C PHE A 186 18.87 -6.89 -4.46
N LYS A 187 19.51 -7.33 -3.35
CA LYS A 187 19.23 -8.65 -2.74
C LYS A 187 17.89 -8.66 -2.03
N LEU A 188 17.52 -7.59 -1.32
CA LEU A 188 16.22 -7.48 -0.68
C LEU A 188 15.10 -7.51 -1.72
N ARG A 189 15.22 -6.74 -2.79
CA ARG A 189 14.25 -6.73 -3.90
C ARG A 189 14.11 -8.12 -4.51
N ARG A 190 15.20 -8.75 -4.89
CA ARG A 190 15.19 -10.12 -5.45
C ARG A 190 14.58 -11.15 -4.50
N ALA A 191 14.81 -11.00 -3.19
CA ALA A 191 14.21 -11.87 -2.19
C ALA A 191 12.70 -11.70 -2.13
N ILE A 192 12.21 -10.46 -2.14
CA ILE A 192 10.77 -10.14 -2.11
C ILE A 192 10.11 -10.62 -3.41
N GLU A 193 10.68 -10.35 -4.57
CA GLU A 193 10.18 -10.83 -5.87
C GLU A 193 10.05 -12.36 -5.88
N TYR A 194 11.09 -13.07 -5.46
CA TYR A 194 11.09 -14.53 -5.37
C TYR A 194 10.00 -15.05 -4.42
N ILE A 195 9.78 -14.40 -3.27
CA ILE A 195 8.69 -14.75 -2.35
C ILE A 195 7.33 -14.62 -3.03
N HIS A 196 7.08 -13.50 -3.69
CA HIS A 196 5.79 -13.27 -4.37
C HIS A 196 5.53 -14.27 -5.50
N GLU A 197 6.54 -14.62 -6.25
CA GLU A 197 6.43 -15.58 -7.36
C GLU A 197 6.20 -17.02 -6.88
N HIS A 198 6.73 -17.40 -5.70
CA HIS A 198 6.75 -18.78 -5.25
C HIS A 198 5.92 -19.05 -3.99
N MET A 199 5.27 -18.02 -3.39
CA MET A 199 4.55 -18.17 -2.12
C MET A 199 3.38 -19.16 -2.17
N ALA A 200 2.82 -19.45 -3.35
CA ALA A 200 1.78 -20.46 -3.54
C ALA A 200 2.33 -21.89 -3.44
N GLY A 201 3.64 -22.08 -3.57
CA GLY A 201 4.31 -23.37 -3.46
C GLY A 201 4.90 -23.65 -2.07
N ASP A 202 5.69 -24.73 -1.99
CA ASP A 202 6.43 -25.11 -0.78
C ASP A 202 7.74 -24.31 -0.64
N ILE A 203 7.61 -23.00 -0.48
CA ILE A 203 8.75 -22.10 -0.30
C ILE A 203 9.17 -22.02 1.16
N SER A 204 10.45 -22.14 1.42
CA SER A 204 11.08 -21.85 2.70
C SER A 204 11.98 -20.62 2.62
N PHE A 205 12.28 -20.02 3.77
CA PHE A 205 13.25 -18.90 3.81
C PHE A 205 14.67 -19.34 3.36
N ARG A 206 14.96 -20.64 3.39
CA ARG A 206 16.24 -21.18 2.91
C ARG A 206 16.34 -21.09 1.39
N ASP A 207 15.22 -21.32 0.69
CA ASP A 207 15.15 -21.21 -0.77
C ASP A 207 15.34 -19.75 -1.19
N VAL A 208 14.71 -18.81 -0.47
CA VAL A 208 14.93 -17.38 -0.68
C VAL A 208 16.39 -16.98 -0.45
N ALA A 209 17.01 -17.48 0.62
CA ALA A 209 18.42 -17.24 0.91
C ALA A 209 19.35 -17.76 -0.20
N ALA A 210 19.09 -18.98 -0.68
CA ALA A 210 19.84 -19.58 -1.79
C ALA A 210 19.68 -18.75 -3.08
N HIS A 211 18.46 -18.30 -3.39
CA HIS A 211 18.18 -17.44 -4.56
C HIS A 211 19.00 -16.13 -4.55
N VAL A 212 19.16 -15.51 -3.39
CA VAL A 212 19.98 -14.29 -3.26
C VAL A 212 21.46 -14.57 -2.96
N ARG A 213 21.89 -15.84 -3.06
CA ARG A 213 23.26 -16.32 -2.81
C ARG A 213 23.76 -15.91 -1.41
N MET A 214 23.03 -16.31 -0.39
CA MET A 214 23.39 -16.09 1.01
C MET A 214 23.17 -17.36 1.85
N SER A 215 23.89 -17.48 2.95
CA SER A 215 23.57 -18.52 3.94
C SER A 215 22.23 -18.20 4.62
N ALA A 216 21.45 -19.23 4.96
CA ALA A 216 20.13 -19.07 5.55
C ALA A 216 20.13 -18.23 6.84
N TYR A 217 21.13 -18.44 7.71
CA TYR A 217 21.27 -17.71 8.95
C TYR A 217 21.57 -16.22 8.72
N HIS A 218 22.52 -15.92 7.84
CA HIS A 218 22.89 -14.55 7.50
C HIS A 218 21.74 -13.81 6.82
N PHE A 219 21.08 -14.47 5.87
CA PHE A 219 19.89 -13.93 5.21
C PHE A 219 18.78 -13.61 6.20
N ALA A 220 18.40 -14.55 7.09
CA ALA A 220 17.31 -14.33 8.03
C ALA A 220 17.55 -13.12 8.95
N ARG A 221 18.78 -13.00 9.45
CA ARG A 221 19.18 -11.85 10.28
C ARG A 221 19.11 -10.55 9.50
N MET A 222 19.70 -10.51 8.30
CA MET A 222 19.78 -9.31 7.47
C MET A 222 18.41 -8.92 6.91
N PHE A 223 17.59 -9.90 6.54
CA PHE A 223 16.22 -9.66 6.07
C PHE A 223 15.35 -9.07 7.17
N LYS A 224 15.40 -9.64 8.40
CA LYS A 224 14.69 -9.09 9.55
C LYS A 224 15.16 -7.66 9.87
N GLN A 225 16.44 -7.40 9.74
CA GLN A 225 17.02 -6.08 9.95
C GLN A 225 16.54 -5.07 8.88
N SER A 226 16.32 -5.52 7.63
CA SER A 226 15.83 -4.69 6.54
C SER A 226 14.31 -4.49 6.55
N THR A 227 13.52 -5.50 6.99
CA THR A 227 12.05 -5.50 6.86
C THR A 227 11.32 -5.39 8.20
N GLY A 228 12.04 -5.47 9.32
CA GLY A 228 11.46 -5.51 10.67
C GLY A 228 10.86 -6.85 11.07
N VAL A 229 10.65 -7.77 10.12
CA VAL A 229 10.02 -9.09 10.36
C VAL A 229 10.89 -10.24 9.86
N SER A 230 10.71 -11.44 10.42
CA SER A 230 11.45 -12.59 9.93
C SER A 230 11.01 -12.95 8.50
N PRO A 231 11.90 -13.59 7.69
CA PRO A 231 11.51 -14.05 6.35
C PRO A 231 10.31 -15.00 6.37
N HIS A 232 10.22 -15.85 7.37
CA HIS A 232 9.08 -16.77 7.55
C HIS A 232 7.78 -15.99 7.77
N ASP A 233 7.79 -15.02 8.70
CA ASP A 233 6.59 -14.21 8.99
C ASP A 233 6.21 -13.36 7.78
N TYR A 234 7.18 -12.90 7.00
CA TYR A 234 6.95 -12.19 5.76
C TYR A 234 6.21 -13.06 4.74
N ILE A 235 6.68 -14.30 4.50
CA ILE A 235 6.01 -15.27 3.60
C ILE A 235 4.57 -15.54 4.09
N VAL A 236 4.39 -15.76 5.39
CA VAL A 236 3.06 -15.98 5.97
C VAL A 236 2.14 -14.79 5.74
N ARG A 237 2.63 -13.56 5.94
CA ARG A 237 1.85 -12.34 5.65
C ARG A 237 1.45 -12.24 4.18
N CYS A 238 2.37 -12.48 3.25
CA CYS A 238 2.07 -12.49 1.82
C CYS A 238 0.97 -13.50 1.46
N ARG A 239 1.06 -14.72 2.03
CA ARG A 239 0.03 -15.75 1.86
C ARG A 239 -1.33 -15.32 2.39
N MET A 240 -1.36 -14.67 3.56
CA MET A 240 -2.62 -14.18 4.16
C MET A 240 -3.24 -13.05 3.33
N GLU A 241 -2.43 -12.13 2.81
CA GLU A 241 -2.94 -11.08 1.91
C GLU A 241 -3.55 -11.68 0.64
N ARG A 242 -2.89 -12.67 0.04
CA ARG A 242 -3.44 -13.38 -1.13
C ARG A 242 -4.72 -14.13 -0.78
N ALA A 243 -4.75 -14.80 0.40
CA ALA A 243 -5.94 -15.51 0.88
C ALA A 243 -7.14 -14.56 1.04
N LYS A 244 -6.94 -13.37 1.60
CA LYS A 244 -8.02 -12.37 1.72
C LYS A 244 -8.60 -12.00 0.36
N ALA A 245 -7.77 -11.80 -0.64
CA ALA A 245 -8.22 -11.51 -2.00
C ALA A 245 -9.10 -12.65 -2.56
N LEU A 246 -8.62 -13.90 -2.45
CA LEU A 246 -9.35 -15.08 -2.93
C LEU A 246 -10.66 -15.33 -2.16
N LEU A 247 -10.65 -15.14 -0.83
CA LEU A 247 -11.85 -15.26 -0.01
C LEU A 247 -12.90 -14.20 -0.38
N ALA A 248 -12.42 -13.05 -0.81
CA ALA A 248 -13.25 -11.94 -1.24
C ALA A 248 -13.98 -12.20 -2.55
N GLU A 249 -13.35 -12.88 -3.48
CA GLU A 249 -13.96 -13.26 -4.75
C GLU A 249 -15.04 -14.34 -4.57
N ALA A 250 -15.09 -15.01 -3.42
CA ALA A 250 -16.06 -16.07 -3.01
C ALA A 250 -16.22 -17.24 -4.00
N ARG A 251 -15.31 -17.37 -4.97
CA ARG A 251 -15.40 -18.37 -6.05
C ARG A 251 -14.89 -19.75 -5.65
N LEU A 252 -13.97 -19.80 -4.68
CA LEU A 252 -13.29 -21.03 -4.31
C LEU A 252 -13.73 -21.52 -2.93
N PRO A 253 -13.84 -22.84 -2.69
CA PRO A 253 -13.94 -23.41 -1.37
C PRO A 253 -12.78 -22.96 -0.47
N ILE A 254 -12.99 -22.93 0.85
CA ILE A 254 -11.91 -22.51 1.80
C ILE A 254 -10.72 -23.47 1.73
N SER A 255 -10.97 -24.77 1.46
CA SER A 255 -9.93 -25.78 1.22
C SER A 255 -9.00 -25.36 0.07
N ASP A 256 -9.63 -24.95 -1.04
CA ASP A 256 -8.91 -24.62 -2.27
C ASP A 256 -8.14 -23.30 -2.11
N VAL A 257 -8.74 -22.32 -1.42
CA VAL A 257 -8.01 -21.10 -1.03
C VAL A 257 -6.77 -21.45 -0.19
N ALA A 258 -6.88 -22.40 0.75
CA ALA A 258 -5.73 -22.83 1.56
C ALA A 258 -4.61 -23.40 0.67
N PHE A 259 -4.93 -24.25 -0.29
CA PHE A 259 -3.94 -24.82 -1.22
C PHE A 259 -3.35 -23.77 -2.16
N GLU A 260 -4.18 -22.89 -2.73
CA GLU A 260 -3.74 -21.80 -3.62
C GLU A 260 -2.77 -20.81 -2.97
N VAL A 261 -2.83 -20.67 -1.64
CA VAL A 261 -1.88 -19.83 -0.91
C VAL A 261 -0.75 -20.60 -0.24
N GLY A 262 -0.54 -21.89 -0.63
CA GLY A 262 0.60 -22.69 -0.24
C GLY A 262 0.49 -23.37 1.14
N TYR A 263 -0.71 -23.63 1.64
CA TYR A 263 -0.92 -24.46 2.83
C TYR A 263 -1.25 -25.90 2.43
N LYS A 264 -0.64 -26.87 3.14
CA LYS A 264 -0.85 -28.31 2.89
C LYS A 264 -2.15 -28.85 3.54
N SER A 265 -2.80 -28.06 4.39
CA SER A 265 -4.09 -28.44 4.99
C SER A 265 -4.93 -27.20 5.31
N GLN A 266 -6.24 -27.34 5.15
CA GLN A 266 -7.22 -26.33 5.53
C GLN A 266 -7.18 -26.00 7.02
N SER A 267 -6.97 -26.99 7.90
CA SER A 267 -6.91 -26.78 9.35
C SER A 267 -5.76 -25.86 9.75
N HIS A 268 -4.56 -26.11 9.21
CA HIS A 268 -3.39 -25.24 9.46
C HIS A 268 -3.61 -23.82 8.91
N PHE A 269 -4.15 -23.71 7.71
CA PHE A 269 -4.53 -22.41 7.13
C PHE A 269 -5.52 -21.67 8.04
N THR A 270 -6.61 -22.33 8.45
CA THR A 270 -7.66 -21.71 9.30
C THR A 270 -7.09 -21.21 10.63
N THR A 271 -6.22 -21.99 11.26
CA THR A 271 -5.54 -21.59 12.50
C THR A 271 -4.64 -20.38 12.29
N CYS A 272 -3.80 -20.40 11.25
CA CYS A 272 -2.90 -19.29 10.93
C CYS A 272 -3.69 -18.02 10.55
N PHE A 273 -4.72 -18.15 9.74
CA PHE A 273 -5.58 -17.05 9.33
C PHE A 273 -6.29 -16.44 10.54
N GLY A 274 -6.91 -17.27 11.39
CA GLY A 274 -7.60 -16.80 12.60
C GLY A 274 -6.66 -16.07 13.56
N ARG A 275 -5.44 -16.58 13.76
CA ARG A 275 -4.44 -15.93 14.61
C ARG A 275 -4.03 -14.55 14.10
N LEU A 276 -3.89 -14.38 12.79
CA LEU A 276 -3.42 -13.13 12.18
C LEU A 276 -4.54 -12.13 11.91
N MET A 277 -5.74 -12.61 11.58
CA MET A 277 -6.87 -11.76 11.17
C MET A 277 -7.91 -11.56 12.29
N GLY A 278 -7.81 -12.31 13.39
CA GLY A 278 -8.78 -12.25 14.51
C GLY A 278 -10.11 -12.95 14.22
N VAL A 279 -10.33 -13.43 12.99
CA VAL A 279 -11.55 -14.11 12.54
C VAL A 279 -11.23 -15.31 11.65
N THR A 280 -12.11 -16.31 11.61
CA THR A 280 -11.91 -17.46 10.72
C THR A 280 -12.07 -17.08 9.25
N PRO A 281 -11.50 -17.85 8.29
CA PRO A 281 -11.69 -17.61 6.86
C PRO A 281 -13.17 -17.60 6.45
N GLY A 282 -13.99 -18.47 7.07
CA GLY A 282 -15.44 -18.50 6.83
C GLY A 282 -16.16 -17.25 7.32
N ALA A 283 -15.85 -16.80 8.54
CA ALA A 283 -16.41 -15.56 9.10
C ALA A 283 -15.95 -14.32 8.29
N PHE A 284 -14.67 -14.29 7.85
CA PHE A 284 -14.15 -13.24 7.00
C PHE A 284 -14.91 -13.16 5.66
N ARG A 285 -15.24 -14.30 5.05
CA ARG A 285 -16.04 -14.38 3.81
C ARG A 285 -17.49 -13.94 4.04
N ALA A 286 -18.11 -14.34 5.15
CA ALA A 286 -19.51 -14.04 5.44
C ALA A 286 -19.75 -12.60 5.92
N GLY A 287 -18.75 -11.94 6.47
CA GLY A 287 -18.84 -10.57 6.98
C GLY A 287 -18.75 -9.46 5.90
N ARG A 288 -19.03 -9.83 4.64
CA ARG A 288 -19.07 -8.94 3.47
C ARG A 288 -20.46 -8.64 2.98
#